data_42ceddfbade5b3c0b285a1257ccec705
#
_entry.id   42ceddfbade5b3c0b285a1257ccec705
#
_cell.length_a   1.000
_cell.length_b   1.000
_cell.length_c   1.000
_cell.angle_alpha   90.00
_cell.angle_beta   90.00
_cell.angle_gamma   90.00
#
_symmetry.space_group_name_H-M   'P 1'
#
loop_
_entity.id
_entity.type
_entity.pdbx_description
1 polymer ?
#
loop_
_entity_poly.entity_id
_entity_poly.type
_entity_poly.pdbx_seq_one_letter_code
_entity_poly.pdbx_strand_id
1 'polypeptide(L)'
;MRVLHFFKTYLPDSFTGVERVIHEIAESTATLGVSTDVLSLSPRPAASPLTIGTHRSHQSKQDLYVASTGLSRTVFADFRRLAAQADIVHYHFPWPMMDLVHSLANPGKPTLVTYHSDVVKQQGLLRLYRPLMGHFLSSVDAIVATSPNYVQSSAVLAQYRDKVSVIPIGITDVPPADRGLVDRLRARVGSRFLLFVGALRYYKGLPFLLEAARSTGLPLVIAGAGDASGIAEAKLGNVTVLGEVSDAEKLALLKLCTGFVFPSHLRSEAFGVALLEAARAGKPMISCEIGTGTSYVNLDGVTGITIPPADPAALAEAMTTLWTDPARSEAMGIAARRRYETLFTGKAMGTAYAALYEKLVAAGRGRR
;
A
#
# COMPACT_ATOMS: atom_id res chain seq x y z
N MET A 1 -20.35 -13.59 -8.37
CA MET A 1 -20.54 -12.76 -7.18
C MET A 1 -20.14 -11.33 -7.51
N ARG A 2 -20.91 -10.33 -7.05
CA ARG A 2 -20.65 -8.92 -7.32
C ARG A 2 -20.23 -8.18 -6.04
N VAL A 3 -19.08 -7.51 -6.07
CA VAL A 3 -18.49 -6.79 -4.93
C VAL A 3 -18.48 -5.30 -5.23
N LEU A 4 -18.95 -4.48 -4.29
CA LEU A 4 -18.81 -3.03 -4.34
C LEU A 4 -17.65 -2.61 -3.42
N HIS A 5 -16.55 -2.14 -3.99
CA HIS A 5 -15.51 -1.45 -3.25
C HIS A 5 -15.86 0.02 -3.06
N PHE A 6 -15.61 0.56 -1.89
CA PHE A 6 -15.89 1.96 -1.59
C PHE A 6 -14.71 2.63 -0.90
N PHE A 7 -14.14 3.65 -1.55
CA PHE A 7 -13.01 4.43 -1.06
C PHE A 7 -13.05 5.87 -1.58
N LYS A 8 -12.31 6.77 -0.93
CA LYS A 8 -12.34 8.22 -1.18
C LYS A 8 -11.83 8.62 -2.56
N THR A 9 -10.84 7.91 -3.11
CA THR A 9 -10.17 8.21 -4.39
C THR A 9 -9.93 6.91 -5.15
N TYR A 10 -9.93 6.97 -6.48
CA TYR A 10 -9.60 5.84 -7.33
C TYR A 10 -9.21 6.32 -8.75
N LEU A 11 -8.82 5.38 -9.61
CA LEU A 11 -8.57 5.63 -11.02
C LEU A 11 -9.78 6.25 -11.73
N PRO A 12 -9.55 7.22 -12.64
CA PRO A 12 -8.27 7.72 -13.14
C PRO A 12 -7.63 8.84 -12.30
N ASP A 13 -8.31 9.36 -11.26
CA ASP A 13 -7.88 10.55 -10.53
C ASP A 13 -6.67 10.29 -9.61
N SER A 14 -6.54 9.06 -9.09
CA SER A 14 -5.45 8.68 -8.19
C SER A 14 -5.11 7.20 -8.33
N PHE A 15 -3.82 6.88 -8.31
CA PHE A 15 -3.33 5.51 -8.33
C PHE A 15 -2.11 5.36 -7.40
N THR A 16 -2.33 5.56 -6.11
CA THR A 16 -1.29 5.44 -5.08
C THR A 16 -1.56 4.24 -4.16
N GLY A 17 -1.04 4.20 -2.97
CA GLY A 17 -1.05 3.04 -2.07
C GLY A 17 -2.34 2.22 -2.02
N VAL A 18 -3.43 2.80 -1.48
CA VAL A 18 -4.70 2.07 -1.29
C VAL A 18 -5.40 1.79 -2.62
N GLU A 19 -5.37 2.72 -3.56
CA GLU A 19 -5.97 2.55 -4.88
C GLU A 19 -5.32 1.38 -5.64
N ARG A 20 -3.98 1.22 -5.53
CA ARG A 20 -3.27 0.06 -6.09
C ARG A 20 -3.72 -1.24 -5.43
N VAL A 21 -3.94 -1.25 -4.13
CA VAL A 21 -4.44 -2.44 -3.42
C VAL A 21 -5.86 -2.79 -3.87
N ILE A 22 -6.75 -1.80 -4.03
CA ILE A 22 -8.11 -2.01 -4.54
C ILE A 22 -8.06 -2.62 -5.96
N HIS A 23 -7.21 -2.06 -6.82
CA HIS A 23 -7.00 -2.56 -8.17
C HIS A 23 -6.50 -4.02 -8.18
N GLU A 24 -5.47 -4.33 -7.38
CA GLU A 24 -4.94 -5.69 -7.29
C GLU A 24 -5.97 -6.69 -6.74
N ILE A 25 -6.80 -6.30 -5.77
CA ILE A 25 -7.90 -7.14 -5.28
C ILE A 25 -8.91 -7.38 -6.41
N ALA A 26 -9.34 -6.33 -7.12
CA ALA A 26 -10.30 -6.43 -8.21
C ALA A 26 -9.80 -7.34 -9.33
N GLU A 27 -8.58 -7.10 -9.84
CA GLU A 27 -8.00 -7.89 -10.93
C GLU A 27 -7.76 -9.36 -10.52
N SER A 28 -7.24 -9.60 -9.31
CA SER A 28 -6.95 -10.96 -8.86
C SER A 28 -8.22 -11.78 -8.55
N THR A 29 -9.27 -11.16 -8.03
CA THR A 29 -10.53 -11.83 -7.76
C THR A 29 -11.39 -12.03 -9.01
N ALA A 30 -11.21 -11.23 -10.07
CA ALA A 30 -11.89 -11.39 -11.34
C ALA A 30 -11.64 -12.77 -11.97
N THR A 31 -10.41 -13.28 -11.85
CA THR A 31 -10.03 -14.63 -12.31
C THR A 31 -10.78 -15.76 -11.59
N LEU A 32 -11.40 -15.45 -10.45
CA LEU A 32 -12.20 -16.36 -9.61
C LEU A 32 -13.69 -16.12 -9.75
N GLY A 33 -14.14 -15.39 -10.79
CA GLY A 33 -15.55 -15.14 -11.08
C GLY A 33 -16.19 -14.03 -10.22
N VAL A 34 -15.37 -13.16 -9.61
CA VAL A 34 -15.88 -11.98 -8.89
C VAL A 34 -15.96 -10.80 -9.85
N SER A 35 -17.13 -10.17 -9.95
CA SER A 35 -17.34 -8.92 -10.68
C SER A 35 -17.23 -7.76 -9.70
N THR A 36 -16.39 -6.79 -10.01
CA THR A 36 -16.10 -5.66 -9.12
C THR A 36 -16.60 -4.34 -9.67
N ASP A 37 -17.26 -3.57 -8.82
CA ASP A 37 -17.52 -2.15 -8.99
C ASP A 37 -16.75 -1.37 -7.92
N VAL A 38 -16.09 -0.27 -8.27
CA VAL A 38 -15.43 0.63 -7.33
C VAL A 38 -16.16 1.96 -7.34
N LEU A 39 -16.64 2.42 -6.18
CA LEU A 39 -17.19 3.76 -6.00
C LEU A 39 -16.17 4.65 -5.31
N SER A 40 -15.89 5.80 -5.91
CA SER A 40 -15.00 6.82 -5.33
C SER A 40 -15.54 8.23 -5.55
N LEU A 41 -14.86 9.24 -5.01
CA LEU A 41 -15.14 10.63 -5.29
C LEU A 41 -14.21 11.18 -6.36
N SER A 42 -14.73 12.11 -7.17
CA SER A 42 -13.96 12.86 -8.16
C SER A 42 -14.37 14.34 -8.17
N PRO A 43 -13.42 15.28 -8.28
CA PRO A 43 -13.73 16.68 -8.52
C PRO A 43 -14.47 16.90 -9.85
N ARG A 44 -14.21 16.02 -10.84
CA ARG A 44 -14.78 16.03 -12.18
C ARG A 44 -15.24 14.63 -12.57
N PRO A 45 -16.35 14.16 -12.00
CA PRO A 45 -16.82 12.79 -12.24
C PRO A 45 -17.18 12.57 -13.72
N ALA A 46 -16.85 11.41 -14.23
CA ALA A 46 -17.29 10.94 -15.53
C ALA A 46 -18.81 10.76 -15.55
N ALA A 47 -19.45 11.04 -16.67
CA ALA A 47 -20.91 10.90 -16.84
C ALA A 47 -21.39 9.43 -16.81
N SER A 48 -20.49 8.48 -17.10
CA SER A 48 -20.74 7.04 -17.09
C SER A 48 -19.61 6.29 -16.41
N PRO A 49 -19.87 5.05 -15.94
CA PRO A 49 -18.80 4.23 -15.36
C PRO A 49 -17.63 4.01 -16.33
N LEU A 50 -16.42 4.09 -15.81
CA LEU A 50 -15.20 3.83 -16.57
C LEU A 50 -14.80 2.36 -16.42
N THR A 51 -14.40 1.73 -17.52
CA THR A 51 -13.80 0.38 -17.47
C THR A 51 -12.32 0.51 -17.14
N ILE A 52 -11.91 -0.13 -16.06
CA ILE A 52 -10.52 -0.18 -15.58
C ILE A 52 -10.12 -1.66 -15.51
N GLY A 53 -9.25 -2.12 -16.43
CA GLY A 53 -8.93 -3.55 -16.49
C GLY A 53 -10.20 -4.43 -16.58
N THR A 54 -10.42 -5.28 -15.60
CA THR A 54 -11.56 -6.22 -15.54
C THR A 54 -12.78 -5.70 -14.77
N HIS A 55 -12.73 -4.48 -14.25
CA HIS A 55 -13.76 -3.94 -13.34
C HIS A 55 -14.22 -2.52 -13.74
N ARG A 56 -15.23 -2.00 -13.04
CA ARG A 56 -15.80 -0.68 -13.32
C ARG A 56 -15.54 0.31 -12.20
N SER A 57 -15.12 1.52 -12.56
CA SER A 57 -14.99 2.67 -11.66
C SER A 57 -16.17 3.61 -11.81
N HIS A 58 -16.86 3.89 -10.72
CA HIS A 58 -17.95 4.85 -10.59
C HIS A 58 -17.48 6.03 -9.77
N GLN A 59 -17.84 7.23 -10.19
CA GLN A 59 -17.40 8.45 -9.54
C GLN A 59 -18.59 9.28 -9.07
N SER A 60 -18.64 9.60 -7.77
CA SER A 60 -19.54 10.63 -7.23
C SER A 60 -18.82 11.98 -7.20
N LYS A 61 -19.58 13.06 -7.33
CA LYS A 61 -19.02 14.41 -7.28
C LYS A 61 -18.43 14.70 -5.89
N GLN A 62 -17.17 15.10 -5.86
CA GLN A 62 -16.55 15.66 -4.67
C GLN A 62 -16.93 17.13 -4.54
N ASP A 63 -17.72 17.45 -3.49
CA ASP A 63 -18.18 18.84 -3.26
C ASP A 63 -17.12 19.65 -2.50
N LEU A 64 -16.39 19.01 -1.57
CA LEU A 64 -15.40 19.65 -0.71
C LEU A 64 -14.26 18.68 -0.38
N TYR A 65 -13.06 19.20 -0.16
CA TYR A 65 -11.91 18.44 0.29
C TYR A 65 -11.25 19.13 1.50
N VAL A 66 -11.37 18.53 2.68
CA VAL A 66 -10.86 19.11 3.95
C VAL A 66 -10.15 18.02 4.74
N ALA A 67 -9.01 18.36 5.33
CA ALA A 67 -8.24 17.48 6.23
C ALA A 67 -7.98 16.08 5.62
N SER A 68 -7.63 16.00 4.34
CA SER A 68 -7.43 14.77 3.56
C SER A 68 -8.70 13.91 3.40
N THR A 69 -9.88 14.52 3.60
CA THR A 69 -11.18 13.87 3.48
C THR A 69 -11.99 14.54 2.38
N GLY A 70 -12.34 13.78 1.34
CA GLY A 70 -13.33 14.19 0.34
C GLY A 70 -14.74 14.06 0.93
N LEU A 71 -15.59 15.07 0.70
CA LEU A 71 -17.00 15.10 1.09
C LEU A 71 -17.87 15.18 -0.16
N SER A 72 -19.03 14.51 -0.15
CA SER A 72 -19.97 14.45 -1.26
C SER A 72 -21.39 14.30 -0.76
N ARG A 73 -22.31 15.05 -1.35
CA ARG A 73 -23.74 14.90 -1.11
C ARG A 73 -24.36 13.81 -1.99
N THR A 74 -23.89 13.66 -3.20
CA THR A 74 -24.44 12.71 -4.17
C THR A 74 -24.03 11.26 -3.87
N VAL A 75 -22.94 11.04 -3.16
CA VAL A 75 -22.39 9.71 -2.85
C VAL A 75 -23.39 8.80 -2.12
N PHE A 76 -24.32 9.35 -1.32
CA PHE A 76 -25.32 8.55 -0.63
C PHE A 76 -26.29 7.84 -1.60
N ALA A 77 -26.73 8.55 -2.64
CA ALA A 77 -27.62 8.00 -3.67
C ALA A 77 -26.86 6.98 -4.53
N ASP A 78 -25.65 7.31 -4.96
CA ASP A 78 -24.82 6.43 -5.76
C ASP A 78 -24.46 5.15 -5.01
N PHE A 79 -24.07 5.28 -3.72
CA PHE A 79 -23.78 4.14 -2.87
C PHE A 79 -25.00 3.21 -2.72
N ARG A 80 -26.20 3.75 -2.39
CA ARG A 80 -27.41 2.94 -2.28
C ARG A 80 -27.73 2.20 -3.56
N ARG A 81 -27.63 2.89 -4.70
CA ARG A 81 -27.89 2.31 -6.02
C ARG A 81 -26.93 1.16 -6.35
N LEU A 82 -25.64 1.33 -6.07
CA LEU A 82 -24.62 0.30 -6.34
C LEU A 82 -24.67 -0.84 -5.30
N ALA A 83 -24.84 -0.54 -4.04
CA ALA A 83 -24.97 -1.53 -2.97
C ALA A 83 -26.18 -2.44 -3.16
N ALA A 84 -27.31 -1.90 -3.68
CA ALA A 84 -28.50 -2.72 -4.02
C ALA A 84 -28.17 -3.81 -5.05
N GLN A 85 -27.23 -3.57 -5.96
CA GLN A 85 -26.80 -4.49 -7.02
C GLN A 85 -25.66 -5.42 -6.60
N ALA A 86 -24.99 -5.14 -5.47
CA ALA A 86 -23.88 -5.93 -4.96
C ALA A 86 -24.36 -7.08 -4.08
N ASP A 87 -23.57 -8.14 -4.00
CA ASP A 87 -23.72 -9.23 -3.02
C ASP A 87 -23.07 -8.90 -1.69
N ILE A 88 -21.99 -8.09 -1.71
CA ILE A 88 -21.19 -7.66 -0.57
C ILE A 88 -20.61 -6.26 -0.79
N VAL A 89 -20.45 -5.49 0.28
CA VAL A 89 -19.77 -4.19 0.25
C VAL A 89 -18.41 -4.29 0.95
N HIS A 90 -17.36 -3.87 0.26
CA HIS A 90 -15.99 -3.86 0.73
C HIS A 90 -15.49 -2.42 0.92
N TYR A 91 -15.28 -2.04 2.15
CA TYR A 91 -14.79 -0.72 2.56
C TYR A 91 -13.27 -0.69 2.68
N HIS A 92 -12.66 0.49 2.50
CA HIS A 92 -11.23 0.71 2.68
C HIS A 92 -10.99 1.83 3.68
N PHE A 93 -10.59 1.46 4.89
CA PHE A 93 -10.37 2.38 6.01
C PHE A 93 -8.93 2.94 6.02
N PRO A 94 -8.70 4.23 6.40
CA PRO A 94 -9.67 5.15 7.01
C PRO A 94 -10.26 6.18 6.01
N TRP A 95 -11.54 6.46 6.16
CA TRP A 95 -12.22 7.58 5.51
C TRP A 95 -13.53 7.94 6.24
N PRO A 96 -13.59 9.06 7.01
CA PRO A 96 -14.76 9.40 7.82
C PRO A 96 -16.08 9.53 7.06
N MET A 97 -16.05 10.00 5.80
CA MET A 97 -17.24 10.08 4.96
C MET A 97 -17.81 8.70 4.63
N MET A 98 -16.95 7.70 4.44
CA MET A 98 -17.36 6.31 4.21
C MET A 98 -18.11 5.75 5.44
N ASP A 99 -17.61 6.00 6.63
CA ASP A 99 -18.23 5.53 7.88
C ASP A 99 -19.63 6.17 8.07
N LEU A 100 -19.75 7.45 7.71
CA LEU A 100 -21.03 8.16 7.73
C LEU A 100 -22.01 7.58 6.67
N VAL A 101 -21.53 7.34 5.45
CA VAL A 101 -22.36 6.75 4.39
C VAL A 101 -22.84 5.36 4.78
N HIS A 102 -21.96 4.52 5.34
CA HIS A 102 -22.35 3.21 5.85
C HIS A 102 -23.48 3.30 6.89
N SER A 103 -23.30 4.17 7.88
CA SER A 103 -24.28 4.33 8.98
C SER A 103 -25.65 4.83 8.51
N LEU A 104 -25.68 5.77 7.56
CA LEU A 104 -26.91 6.41 7.11
C LEU A 104 -27.57 5.71 5.91
N ALA A 105 -26.78 5.06 5.05
CA ALA A 105 -27.32 4.37 3.87
C ALA A 105 -27.77 2.94 4.16
N ASN A 106 -27.22 2.31 5.19
CA ASN A 106 -27.46 0.92 5.60
C ASN A 106 -27.53 -0.04 4.37
N PRO A 107 -26.42 -0.61 3.93
CA PRO A 107 -26.38 -1.35 2.65
C PRO A 107 -27.28 -2.59 2.61
N GLY A 108 -27.73 -3.11 3.77
CA GLY A 108 -28.55 -4.33 3.86
C GLY A 108 -27.87 -5.56 3.25
N LYS A 109 -26.55 -5.53 3.15
CA LYS A 109 -25.68 -6.56 2.57
C LYS A 109 -24.57 -6.89 3.54
N PRO A 110 -23.95 -8.08 3.45
CA PRO A 110 -22.71 -8.36 4.16
C PRO A 110 -21.66 -7.27 3.88
N THR A 111 -20.88 -6.94 4.91
CA THR A 111 -19.91 -5.86 4.87
C THR A 111 -18.54 -6.32 5.34
N LEU A 112 -17.52 -5.87 4.63
CA LEU A 112 -16.12 -6.12 4.92
C LEU A 112 -15.36 -4.79 4.91
N VAL A 113 -14.39 -4.61 5.79
CA VAL A 113 -13.45 -3.49 5.73
C VAL A 113 -12.01 -3.97 5.70
N THR A 114 -11.23 -3.50 4.73
CA THR A 114 -9.77 -3.59 4.79
C THR A 114 -9.23 -2.39 5.57
N TYR A 115 -8.58 -2.68 6.69
CA TYR A 115 -7.97 -1.70 7.58
C TYR A 115 -6.55 -1.42 7.15
N HIS A 116 -6.35 -0.34 6.37
CA HIS A 116 -5.04 -0.02 5.80
C HIS A 116 -4.10 0.64 6.79
N SER A 117 -4.61 1.50 7.68
CA SER A 117 -3.78 2.19 8.67
C SER A 117 -4.58 2.78 9.82
N ASP A 118 -3.93 2.97 10.97
CA ASP A 118 -4.43 3.81 12.05
C ASP A 118 -4.49 5.28 11.58
N VAL A 119 -5.40 6.06 12.18
CA VAL A 119 -5.42 7.51 12.00
C VAL A 119 -4.38 8.12 12.93
N VAL A 120 -3.18 8.41 12.40
CA VAL A 120 -2.03 8.89 13.19
C VAL A 120 -1.99 10.41 13.31
N LYS A 121 -2.41 11.13 12.26
CA LYS A 121 -2.44 12.60 12.23
C LYS A 121 -3.74 13.16 12.79
N GLN A 122 -3.70 14.44 13.19
CA GLN A 122 -4.89 15.21 13.60
C GLN A 122 -5.59 14.67 14.86
N GLN A 123 -4.84 14.45 15.91
CA GLN A 123 -5.36 13.86 17.16
C GLN A 123 -6.56 14.61 17.76
N GLY A 124 -6.67 15.93 17.58
CA GLY A 124 -7.84 16.70 17.99
C GLY A 124 -9.13 16.31 17.25
N LEU A 125 -9.05 16.19 15.92
CA LEU A 125 -10.17 15.74 15.08
C LEU A 125 -10.47 14.24 15.31
N LEU A 126 -9.47 13.45 15.63
CA LEU A 126 -9.64 12.04 15.93
C LEU A 126 -10.56 11.82 17.16
N ARG A 127 -10.50 12.69 18.17
CA ARG A 127 -11.40 12.58 19.35
C ARG A 127 -12.88 12.70 18.93
N LEU A 128 -13.20 13.61 18.02
CA LEU A 128 -14.55 13.78 17.48
C LEU A 128 -14.95 12.64 16.54
N TYR A 129 -14.01 12.09 15.82
CA TYR A 129 -14.25 10.99 14.88
C TYR A 129 -14.38 9.62 15.55
N ARG A 130 -13.74 9.40 16.71
CA ARG A 130 -13.74 8.09 17.41
C ARG A 130 -15.11 7.44 17.57
N PRO A 131 -16.20 8.16 17.98
CA PRO A 131 -17.51 7.53 18.11
C PRO A 131 -18.05 6.98 16.79
N LEU A 132 -17.91 7.73 15.69
CA LEU A 132 -18.33 7.31 14.35
C LEU A 132 -17.49 6.12 13.86
N MET A 133 -16.18 6.18 14.00
CA MET A 133 -15.25 5.10 13.69
C MET A 133 -15.58 3.83 14.48
N GLY A 134 -15.81 3.96 15.80
CA GLY A 134 -16.17 2.84 16.67
C GLY A 134 -17.50 2.20 16.26
N HIS A 135 -18.51 3.00 15.94
CA HIS A 135 -19.80 2.53 15.44
C HIS A 135 -19.61 1.77 14.11
N PHE A 136 -18.89 2.35 13.14
CA PHE A 136 -18.61 1.72 11.87
C PHE A 136 -17.87 0.38 12.01
N LEU A 137 -16.74 0.37 12.75
CA LEU A 137 -15.96 -0.85 12.95
C LEU A 137 -16.71 -1.92 13.73
N SER A 138 -17.64 -1.54 14.62
CA SER A 138 -18.51 -2.48 15.33
C SER A 138 -19.58 -3.08 14.42
N SER A 139 -20.09 -2.33 13.46
CA SER A 139 -21.22 -2.73 12.61
C SER A 139 -20.85 -3.58 11.40
N VAL A 140 -19.60 -3.48 10.88
CA VAL A 140 -19.15 -4.34 9.77
C VAL A 140 -19.03 -5.81 10.19
N ASP A 141 -19.29 -6.74 9.27
CA ASP A 141 -19.28 -8.19 9.55
C ASP A 141 -17.87 -8.75 9.67
N ALA A 142 -16.88 -8.18 8.98
CA ALA A 142 -15.48 -8.60 9.07
C ALA A 142 -14.51 -7.42 8.87
N ILE A 143 -13.35 -7.52 9.49
CA ILE A 143 -12.22 -6.60 9.34
C ILE A 143 -11.03 -7.39 8.82
N VAL A 144 -10.38 -6.89 7.78
CA VAL A 144 -9.12 -7.45 7.27
C VAL A 144 -7.99 -6.52 7.62
N ALA A 145 -7.00 -7.02 8.33
CA ALA A 145 -5.71 -6.38 8.54
C ALA A 145 -4.69 -6.91 7.52
N THR A 146 -3.74 -6.07 7.13
CA THR A 146 -2.77 -6.41 6.08
C THR A 146 -1.56 -7.20 6.60
N SER A 147 -1.33 -7.24 7.90
CA SER A 147 -0.25 -8.03 8.51
C SER A 147 -0.54 -8.43 9.96
N PRO A 148 0.04 -9.54 10.44
CA PRO A 148 -0.03 -9.93 11.85
C PRO A 148 0.57 -8.88 12.79
N ASN A 149 1.69 -8.26 12.38
CA ASN A 149 2.36 -7.21 13.15
C ASN A 149 1.42 -6.02 13.41
N TYR A 150 0.63 -5.67 12.39
CA TYR A 150 -0.33 -4.57 12.51
C TYR A 150 -1.47 -4.92 13.49
N VAL A 151 -1.97 -6.16 13.47
CA VAL A 151 -2.99 -6.64 14.42
C VAL A 151 -2.48 -6.57 15.85
N GLN A 152 -1.22 -6.96 16.09
CA GLN A 152 -0.60 -6.95 17.42
C GLN A 152 -0.36 -5.54 17.95
N SER A 153 -0.02 -4.60 17.08
CA SER A 153 0.42 -3.24 17.45
C SER A 153 -0.68 -2.18 17.40
N SER A 154 -1.83 -2.45 16.77
CA SER A 154 -2.95 -1.50 16.67
C SER A 154 -3.89 -1.63 17.87
N ALA A 155 -3.94 -0.59 18.71
CA ALA A 155 -4.89 -0.51 19.83
C ALA A 155 -6.37 -0.48 19.35
N VAL A 156 -6.62 -0.07 18.12
CA VAL A 156 -7.97 -0.08 17.52
C VAL A 156 -8.35 -1.51 17.17
N LEU A 157 -7.51 -2.24 16.40
CA LEU A 157 -7.80 -3.63 16.01
C LEU A 157 -7.89 -4.58 17.21
N ALA A 158 -7.16 -4.30 18.28
CA ALA A 158 -7.25 -5.06 19.52
C ALA A 158 -8.67 -5.14 20.12
N GLN A 159 -9.53 -4.16 19.82
CA GLN A 159 -10.93 -4.11 20.30
C GLN A 159 -11.87 -5.00 19.47
N TYR A 160 -11.45 -5.46 18.30
CA TYR A 160 -12.28 -6.19 17.33
C TYR A 160 -11.70 -7.54 16.93
N ARG A 161 -10.85 -8.15 17.79
CA ARG A 161 -10.07 -9.37 17.45
C ARG A 161 -10.91 -10.50 16.91
N ASP A 162 -12.14 -10.68 17.42
CA ASP A 162 -13.02 -11.79 17.04
C ASP A 162 -13.48 -11.75 15.58
N LYS A 163 -13.42 -10.58 14.93
CA LYS A 163 -13.78 -10.41 13.52
C LYS A 163 -12.62 -9.93 12.64
N VAL A 164 -11.40 -9.85 13.19
CA VAL A 164 -10.20 -9.51 12.43
C VAL A 164 -9.60 -10.78 11.83
N SER A 165 -9.37 -10.76 10.53
CA SER A 165 -8.55 -11.73 9.82
C SER A 165 -7.38 -11.04 9.15
N VAL A 166 -6.32 -11.79 8.84
CA VAL A 166 -5.15 -11.24 8.15
C VAL A 166 -5.15 -11.72 6.71
N ILE A 167 -5.19 -10.79 5.78
CA ILE A 167 -4.93 -11.04 4.35
C ILE A 167 -3.83 -10.07 3.93
N PRO A 168 -2.60 -10.56 3.72
CA PRO A 168 -1.50 -9.72 3.27
C PRO A 168 -1.80 -9.06 1.92
N ILE A 169 -1.29 -7.85 1.73
CA ILE A 169 -1.31 -7.23 0.40
C ILE A 169 -0.46 -8.09 -0.53
N GLY A 170 -1.03 -8.41 -1.68
CA GLY A 170 -0.34 -9.07 -2.78
C GLY A 170 -0.27 -8.17 -4.00
N ILE A 171 0.73 -8.34 -4.80
CA ILE A 171 0.88 -7.67 -6.10
C ILE A 171 1.06 -8.71 -7.21
N THR A 172 0.55 -8.40 -8.39
CA THR A 172 0.70 -9.27 -9.56
C THR A 172 2.15 -9.28 -10.04
N ASP A 173 2.64 -10.46 -10.47
CA ASP A 173 3.95 -10.55 -11.10
C ASP A 173 3.91 -9.85 -12.47
N VAL A 174 5.05 -9.33 -12.88
CA VAL A 174 5.17 -8.53 -14.11
C VAL A 174 6.23 -9.12 -15.02
N PRO A 175 6.12 -8.92 -16.33
CA PRO A 175 7.16 -9.31 -17.27
C PRO A 175 8.52 -8.72 -16.88
N PRO A 176 9.62 -9.37 -17.27
CA PRO A 176 10.96 -8.80 -17.08
C PRO A 176 11.10 -7.40 -17.66
N ALA A 177 11.91 -6.57 -17.01
CA ALA A 177 12.19 -5.21 -17.49
C ALA A 177 12.79 -5.23 -18.91
N ASP A 178 12.37 -4.27 -19.74
CA ASP A 178 12.90 -4.06 -21.08
C ASP A 178 14.43 -3.87 -21.06
N ARG A 179 15.15 -4.61 -21.89
CA ARG A 179 16.62 -4.60 -21.91
C ARG A 179 17.18 -3.24 -22.31
N GLY A 180 16.60 -2.62 -23.33
CA GLY A 180 17.04 -1.30 -23.81
C GLY A 180 16.84 -0.21 -22.75
N LEU A 181 15.75 -0.28 -21.98
CA LEU A 181 15.51 0.62 -20.85
C LEU A 181 16.51 0.37 -19.71
N VAL A 182 16.79 -0.88 -19.40
CA VAL A 182 17.80 -1.25 -18.39
C VAL A 182 19.16 -0.69 -18.77
N ASP A 183 19.58 -0.82 -20.04
CA ASP A 183 20.88 -0.33 -20.51
C ASP A 183 20.97 1.21 -20.50
N ARG A 184 19.90 1.91 -20.88
CA ARG A 184 19.84 3.38 -20.78
C ARG A 184 19.93 3.85 -19.31
N LEU A 185 19.21 3.20 -18.41
CA LEU A 185 19.26 3.56 -16.99
C LEU A 185 20.62 3.23 -16.37
N ARG A 186 21.22 2.07 -16.75
CA ARG A 186 22.58 1.73 -16.32
C ARG A 186 23.61 2.79 -16.73
N ALA A 187 23.53 3.30 -17.95
CA ALA A 187 24.40 4.39 -18.41
C ALA A 187 24.21 5.68 -17.63
N ARG A 188 23.00 5.94 -17.11
CA ARG A 188 22.66 7.17 -16.33
C ARG A 188 23.03 7.06 -14.86
N VAL A 189 22.76 5.92 -14.20
CA VAL A 189 22.89 5.78 -12.74
C VAL A 189 24.01 4.82 -12.30
N GLY A 190 24.72 4.23 -13.25
CA GLY A 190 25.74 3.22 -12.96
C GLY A 190 25.18 1.79 -12.85
N SER A 191 26.09 0.84 -12.64
CA SER A 191 25.78 -0.59 -12.57
C SER A 191 25.62 -1.11 -11.14
N ARG A 192 25.95 -0.30 -10.13
CA ARG A 192 25.90 -0.71 -8.73
C ARG A 192 25.49 0.48 -7.85
N PHE A 193 24.33 0.38 -7.23
CA PHE A 193 23.76 1.42 -6.36
C PHE A 193 22.72 0.83 -5.41
N LEU A 194 22.46 1.53 -4.30
CA LEU A 194 21.31 1.31 -3.46
C LEU A 194 20.13 2.15 -3.97
N LEU A 195 18.92 1.64 -3.86
CA LEU A 195 17.73 2.26 -4.45
C LEU A 195 16.67 2.60 -3.39
N PHE A 196 16.20 3.84 -3.41
CA PHE A 196 14.96 4.25 -2.78
C PHE A 196 13.91 4.58 -3.85
N VAL A 197 12.69 4.04 -3.72
CA VAL A 197 11.55 4.41 -4.56
C VAL A 197 10.34 4.73 -3.69
N GLY A 198 9.74 5.89 -3.92
CA GLY A 198 8.49 6.28 -3.25
C GLY A 198 8.24 7.78 -3.28
N ALA A 199 6.99 8.18 -3.04
CA ALA A 199 6.66 9.60 -2.89
C ALA A 199 7.48 10.23 -1.78
N LEU A 200 8.07 11.41 -2.04
CA LEU A 200 8.95 12.11 -1.10
C LEU A 200 8.12 12.78 0.00
N ARG A 201 7.70 11.99 0.99
CA ARG A 201 6.88 12.43 2.11
C ARG A 201 7.68 12.36 3.42
N TYR A 202 7.32 13.22 4.39
CA TYR A 202 8.00 13.37 5.68
C TYR A 202 8.24 12.04 6.42
N TYR A 203 7.30 11.09 6.35
CA TYR A 203 7.40 9.81 7.06
C TYR A 203 8.32 8.78 6.38
N LYS A 204 8.79 9.07 5.16
CA LYS A 204 9.65 8.16 4.37
C LYS A 204 11.10 8.15 4.81
N GLY A 205 11.49 8.98 5.78
CA GLY A 205 12.81 8.94 6.39
C GLY A 205 13.96 9.46 5.52
N LEU A 206 13.67 10.30 4.53
CA LEU A 206 14.69 10.86 3.63
C LEU A 206 15.83 11.60 4.36
N PRO A 207 15.60 12.41 5.41
CA PRO A 207 16.70 13.04 6.14
C PRO A 207 17.70 12.02 6.70
N PHE A 208 17.22 10.92 7.27
CA PHE A 208 18.07 9.84 7.81
C PHE A 208 18.81 9.10 6.70
N LEU A 209 18.16 8.92 5.55
CA LEU A 209 18.77 8.29 4.37
C LEU A 209 19.91 9.14 3.80
N LEU A 210 19.72 10.45 3.73
CA LEU A 210 20.78 11.37 3.26
C LEU A 210 21.95 11.44 4.21
N GLU A 211 21.71 11.39 5.52
CA GLU A 211 22.77 11.34 6.53
C GLU A 211 23.57 10.03 6.42
N ALA A 212 22.90 8.89 6.30
CA ALA A 212 23.53 7.59 6.06
C ALA A 212 24.31 7.56 4.73
N ALA A 213 23.76 8.14 3.66
CA ALA A 213 24.44 8.25 2.38
C ALA A 213 25.70 9.13 2.45
N ARG A 214 25.65 10.20 3.24
CA ARG A 214 26.82 11.08 3.49
C ARG A 214 27.93 10.33 4.22
N SER A 215 27.60 9.59 5.27
CA SER A 215 28.59 8.89 6.10
C SER A 215 29.23 7.71 5.37
N THR A 216 28.48 7.02 4.51
CA THR A 216 28.99 5.84 3.79
C THR A 216 29.66 6.15 2.45
N GLY A 217 29.30 7.27 1.81
CA GLY A 217 29.73 7.59 0.43
C GLY A 217 29.22 6.63 -0.64
N LEU A 218 28.34 5.68 -0.30
CA LEU A 218 27.82 4.66 -1.23
C LEU A 218 26.88 5.28 -2.27
N PRO A 219 26.93 4.83 -3.54
CA PRO A 219 26.02 5.28 -4.58
C PRO A 219 24.56 4.99 -4.22
N LEU A 220 23.73 6.03 -4.19
CA LEU A 220 22.32 5.98 -3.88
C LEU A 220 21.50 6.62 -5.00
N VAL A 221 20.49 5.91 -5.47
CA VAL A 221 19.50 6.43 -6.41
C VAL A 221 18.17 6.64 -5.68
N ILE A 222 17.60 7.83 -5.83
CA ILE A 222 16.31 8.22 -5.25
C ILE A 222 15.35 8.50 -6.39
N ALA A 223 14.23 7.78 -6.45
CA ALA A 223 13.18 7.94 -7.45
C ALA A 223 11.81 8.14 -6.78
N GLY A 224 11.06 9.14 -7.22
CA GLY A 224 9.71 9.43 -6.75
C GLY A 224 9.33 10.89 -6.85
N ALA A 225 8.02 11.14 -6.88
CA ALA A 225 7.44 12.47 -6.91
C ALA A 225 7.42 13.11 -5.50
N GLY A 226 7.53 14.41 -5.43
CA GLY A 226 7.44 15.21 -4.22
C GLY A 226 8.51 16.29 -4.10
N ASP A 227 8.59 16.91 -2.93
CA ASP A 227 9.57 17.94 -2.68
C ASP A 227 10.98 17.35 -2.47
N ALA A 228 11.87 17.63 -3.41
CA ALA A 228 13.26 17.19 -3.38
C ALA A 228 14.24 18.29 -2.89
N SER A 229 13.74 19.42 -2.39
CA SER A 229 14.58 20.56 -1.98
C SER A 229 15.63 20.16 -0.95
N GLY A 230 15.26 19.43 0.11
CA GLY A 230 16.18 18.94 1.10
C GLY A 230 17.24 17.98 0.56
N ILE A 231 16.97 17.25 -0.53
CA ILE A 231 17.95 16.39 -1.20
C ILE A 231 18.95 17.25 -1.96
N ALA A 232 18.45 18.26 -2.69
CA ALA A 232 19.30 19.19 -3.44
C ALA A 232 20.20 20.02 -2.52
N GLU A 233 19.67 20.47 -1.39
CA GLU A 233 20.41 21.19 -0.35
C GLU A 233 21.54 20.38 0.29
N ALA A 234 21.36 19.04 0.38
CA ALA A 234 22.37 18.15 0.95
C ALA A 234 23.66 18.06 0.12
N LYS A 235 23.63 18.40 -1.17
CA LYS A 235 24.78 18.48 -2.12
C LYS A 235 25.69 17.24 -2.08
N LEU A 236 25.09 16.05 -2.08
CA LEU A 236 25.82 14.79 -2.01
C LEU A 236 26.16 14.27 -3.41
N GLY A 237 27.46 14.16 -3.72
CA GLY A 237 27.94 13.70 -5.03
C GLY A 237 27.66 12.21 -5.32
N ASN A 238 27.38 11.42 -4.29
CA ASN A 238 27.03 10.00 -4.39
C ASN A 238 25.51 9.73 -4.48
N VAL A 239 24.66 10.78 -4.47
CA VAL A 239 23.21 10.66 -4.54
C VAL A 239 22.70 11.14 -5.90
N THR A 240 22.01 10.27 -6.63
CA THR A 240 21.36 10.60 -7.90
C THR A 240 19.84 10.65 -7.71
N VAL A 241 19.24 11.81 -8.01
CA VAL A 241 17.78 12.01 -7.94
C VAL A 241 17.20 11.93 -9.35
N LEU A 242 16.23 11.04 -9.55
CA LEU A 242 15.57 10.85 -10.84
C LEU A 242 14.24 11.61 -10.97
N GLY A 243 13.64 12.02 -9.84
CA GLY A 243 12.28 12.53 -9.82
C GLY A 243 11.26 11.40 -9.99
N GLU A 244 10.09 11.74 -10.51
CA GLU A 244 9.06 10.76 -10.83
C GLU A 244 9.50 9.85 -11.98
N VAL A 245 9.30 8.54 -11.79
CA VAL A 245 9.65 7.51 -12.78
C VAL A 245 8.41 6.67 -13.11
N SER A 246 8.35 6.18 -14.34
CA SER A 246 7.32 5.24 -14.78
C SER A 246 7.46 3.86 -14.10
N ASP A 247 6.40 3.06 -14.11
CA ASP A 247 6.46 1.68 -13.58
C ASP A 247 7.50 0.82 -14.33
N ALA A 248 7.69 1.06 -15.64
CA ALA A 248 8.73 0.38 -16.43
C ALA A 248 10.15 0.77 -15.96
N GLU A 249 10.40 2.08 -15.73
CA GLU A 249 11.68 2.55 -15.21
C GLU A 249 11.93 2.05 -13.78
N LYS A 250 10.91 2.06 -12.93
CA LYS A 250 10.99 1.50 -11.58
C LYS A 250 11.40 0.01 -11.62
N LEU A 251 10.79 -0.77 -12.51
CA LEU A 251 11.13 -2.18 -12.68
C LEU A 251 12.58 -2.37 -13.14
N ALA A 252 13.06 -1.54 -14.07
CA ALA A 252 14.44 -1.56 -14.55
C ALA A 252 15.44 -1.13 -13.44
N LEU A 253 15.11 -0.13 -12.63
CA LEU A 253 15.94 0.29 -11.49
C LEU A 253 16.01 -0.82 -10.42
N LEU A 254 14.89 -1.46 -10.11
CA LEU A 254 14.84 -2.60 -9.20
C LEU A 254 15.69 -3.78 -9.74
N LYS A 255 15.72 -4.02 -11.04
CA LYS A 255 16.59 -5.02 -11.62
C LYS A 255 18.07 -4.69 -11.44
N LEU A 256 18.46 -3.42 -11.58
CA LEU A 256 19.85 -2.95 -11.53
C LEU A 256 20.41 -2.81 -10.12
N CYS A 257 19.60 -2.39 -9.15
CA CYS A 257 20.08 -2.03 -7.82
C CYS A 257 20.71 -3.24 -7.08
N THR A 258 21.64 -2.94 -6.18
CA THR A 258 22.27 -3.91 -5.27
C THR A 258 21.33 -4.26 -4.12
N GLY A 259 20.61 -3.28 -3.59
CA GLY A 259 19.65 -3.44 -2.51
C GLY A 259 18.62 -2.30 -2.50
N PHE A 260 17.49 -2.55 -1.87
CA PHE A 260 16.39 -1.60 -1.75
C PHE A 260 16.33 -1.02 -0.35
N VAL A 261 16.34 0.31 -0.24
CA VAL A 261 16.36 1.02 1.05
C VAL A 261 15.02 1.71 1.28
N PHE A 262 14.34 1.34 2.37
CA PHE A 262 13.01 1.82 2.71
C PHE A 262 12.95 2.33 4.17
N PRO A 263 13.52 3.50 4.47
CA PRO A 263 13.71 4.00 5.81
C PRO A 263 12.48 4.71 6.38
N SER A 264 11.27 4.29 5.97
CA SER A 264 10.02 4.82 6.52
C SER A 264 9.99 4.61 8.04
N HIS A 265 9.90 5.72 8.80
CA HIS A 265 10.14 5.73 10.25
C HIS A 265 8.88 5.93 11.09
N LEU A 266 7.72 6.13 10.47
CA LEU A 266 6.45 6.35 11.17
C LEU A 266 5.40 5.33 10.77
N ARG A 267 4.49 4.99 11.69
CA ARG A 267 3.36 4.07 11.48
C ARG A 267 2.38 4.49 10.37
N SER A 268 2.53 5.70 9.83
CA SER A 268 1.85 6.12 8.59
C SER A 268 2.22 5.23 7.39
N GLU A 269 3.37 4.53 7.45
CA GLU A 269 3.72 3.44 6.54
C GLU A 269 3.15 2.13 7.07
N ALA A 270 1.95 1.80 6.64
CA ALA A 270 1.23 0.67 7.22
C ALA A 270 1.72 -0.70 6.72
N PHE A 271 2.23 -0.79 5.49
CA PHE A 271 2.64 -2.06 4.90
C PHE A 271 3.93 -1.99 4.08
N GLY A 272 4.06 -0.99 3.21
CA GLY A 272 5.24 -0.84 2.35
C GLY A 272 5.10 -1.61 1.03
N VAL A 273 4.16 -1.23 0.16
CA VAL A 273 3.99 -1.88 -1.17
C VAL A 273 5.29 -1.87 -1.99
N ALA A 274 6.13 -0.83 -1.84
CA ALA A 274 7.43 -0.79 -2.50
C ALA A 274 8.41 -1.89 -2.03
N LEU A 275 8.27 -2.38 -0.78
CA LEU A 275 9.01 -3.56 -0.31
C LEU A 275 8.54 -4.83 -1.04
N LEU A 276 7.26 -4.95 -1.38
CA LEU A 276 6.77 -6.08 -2.20
C LEU A 276 7.36 -6.03 -3.60
N GLU A 277 7.48 -4.84 -4.19
CA GLU A 277 8.08 -4.67 -5.52
C GLU A 277 9.56 -5.05 -5.50
N ALA A 278 10.30 -4.70 -4.43
CA ALA A 278 11.68 -5.11 -4.23
C ALA A 278 11.81 -6.63 -4.00
N ALA A 279 10.94 -7.20 -3.17
CA ALA A 279 10.91 -8.65 -2.94
C ALA A 279 10.57 -9.42 -4.22
N ARG A 280 9.59 -8.96 -5.01
CA ARG A 280 9.26 -9.51 -6.34
C ARG A 280 10.47 -9.46 -7.28
N ALA A 281 11.27 -8.40 -7.23
CA ALA A 281 12.50 -8.28 -8.02
C ALA A 281 13.68 -9.07 -7.44
N GLY A 282 13.52 -9.79 -6.34
CA GLY A 282 14.57 -10.57 -5.69
C GLY A 282 15.67 -9.70 -5.09
N LYS A 283 15.32 -8.53 -4.53
CA LYS A 283 16.30 -7.61 -3.95
C LYS A 283 16.30 -7.69 -2.42
N PRO A 284 17.50 -7.70 -1.79
CA PRO A 284 17.58 -7.54 -0.35
C PRO A 284 17.07 -6.16 0.04
N MET A 285 16.45 -6.06 1.21
CA MET A 285 15.77 -4.86 1.66
C MET A 285 16.36 -4.33 2.97
N ILE A 286 16.36 -3.01 3.14
CA ILE A 286 16.57 -2.37 4.44
C ILE A 286 15.27 -1.65 4.79
N SER A 287 14.71 -1.90 5.97
CA SER A 287 13.50 -1.25 6.46
C SER A 287 13.54 -0.98 7.95
N CYS A 288 12.69 -0.08 8.45
CA CYS A 288 12.60 0.19 9.89
C CYS A 288 11.57 -0.73 10.57
N GLU A 289 11.87 -1.13 11.83
CA GLU A 289 10.89 -1.75 12.71
C GLU A 289 9.98 -0.69 13.32
N ILE A 290 8.79 -0.56 12.79
CA ILE A 290 7.78 0.44 13.20
C ILE A 290 6.46 -0.20 13.64
N GLY A 291 6.46 -1.50 13.90
CA GLY A 291 5.30 -2.27 14.34
C GLY A 291 4.19 -2.36 13.29
N THR A 292 4.54 -2.33 12.00
CA THR A 292 3.59 -2.40 10.88
C THR A 292 3.93 -3.54 9.93
N GLY A 293 3.34 -3.56 8.75
CA GLY A 293 3.62 -4.58 7.73
C GLY A 293 5.05 -4.54 7.17
N THR A 294 5.82 -3.49 7.43
CA THR A 294 7.19 -3.36 6.90
C THR A 294 8.11 -4.50 7.34
N SER A 295 8.12 -4.84 8.63
CA SER A 295 8.89 -5.97 9.17
C SER A 295 8.20 -7.33 8.97
N TYR A 296 6.94 -7.35 8.55
CA TYR A 296 6.30 -8.58 8.07
C TYR A 296 6.73 -8.92 6.64
N VAL A 297 6.91 -7.92 5.78
CA VAL A 297 7.43 -8.12 4.42
C VAL A 297 8.92 -8.40 4.46
N ASN A 298 9.71 -7.56 5.15
CA ASN A 298 11.14 -7.68 5.29
C ASN A 298 11.50 -8.36 6.62
N LEU A 299 11.83 -9.62 6.58
CA LEU A 299 12.29 -10.38 7.75
C LEU A 299 13.76 -10.12 8.01
N ASP A 300 14.06 -9.62 9.20
CA ASP A 300 15.44 -9.35 9.61
C ASP A 300 16.36 -10.57 9.51
N GLY A 301 17.55 -10.36 8.96
CA GLY A 301 18.55 -11.41 8.73
C GLY A 301 18.19 -12.43 7.64
N VAL A 302 16.95 -12.43 7.11
CA VAL A 302 16.45 -13.43 6.13
C VAL A 302 16.23 -12.82 4.76
N THR A 303 15.38 -11.79 4.66
CA THR A 303 15.06 -11.12 3.37
C THR A 303 15.73 -9.76 3.22
N GLY A 304 16.41 -9.33 4.26
CA GLY A 304 17.10 -8.07 4.36
C GLY A 304 17.48 -7.76 5.79
N ILE A 305 17.62 -6.47 6.10
CA ILE A 305 18.01 -5.97 7.41
C ILE A 305 16.90 -5.05 7.91
N THR A 306 16.49 -5.23 9.17
CA THR A 306 15.52 -4.36 9.84
C THR A 306 16.24 -3.54 10.91
N ILE A 307 16.05 -2.22 10.89
CA ILE A 307 16.75 -1.28 11.76
C ILE A 307 15.76 -0.51 12.66
N PRO A 308 16.23 0.12 13.76
CA PRO A 308 15.44 1.08 14.50
C PRO A 308 15.01 2.26 13.60
N PRO A 309 13.80 2.84 13.83
CA PRO A 309 13.37 4.02 13.08
C PRO A 309 14.16 5.26 13.46
N ALA A 310 14.36 6.16 12.50
CA ALA A 310 15.08 7.43 12.68
C ALA A 310 16.52 7.29 13.19
N ASP A 311 17.18 6.21 12.82
CA ASP A 311 18.57 5.91 13.17
C ASP A 311 19.46 5.89 11.90
N PRO A 312 20.13 7.01 11.56
CA PRO A 312 21.00 7.08 10.39
C PRO A 312 22.26 6.23 10.52
N ALA A 313 22.74 5.97 11.74
CA ALA A 313 23.93 5.15 11.96
C ALA A 313 23.63 3.66 11.68
N ALA A 314 22.54 3.13 12.22
CA ALA A 314 22.09 1.78 11.92
C ALA A 314 21.75 1.62 10.42
N LEU A 315 21.19 2.66 9.79
CA LEU A 315 20.93 2.66 8.35
C LEU A 315 22.23 2.60 7.54
N ALA A 316 23.24 3.37 7.91
CA ALA A 316 24.56 3.36 7.28
C ALA A 316 25.26 1.99 7.40
N GLU A 317 25.19 1.36 8.57
CA GLU A 317 25.73 0.03 8.82
C GLU A 317 25.01 -1.01 7.94
N ALA A 318 23.68 -0.99 7.88
CA ALA A 318 22.90 -1.88 7.04
C ALA A 318 23.21 -1.70 5.54
N MET A 319 23.34 -0.44 5.07
CA MET A 319 23.73 -0.12 3.69
C MET A 319 25.13 -0.67 3.40
N THR A 320 26.08 -0.50 4.30
CA THR A 320 27.46 -1.00 4.18
C THR A 320 27.47 -2.53 4.13
N THR A 321 26.72 -3.19 5.00
CA THR A 321 26.60 -4.65 5.03
C THR A 321 26.11 -5.20 3.69
N LEU A 322 25.03 -4.67 3.12
CA LEU A 322 24.54 -5.10 1.81
C LEU A 322 25.53 -4.78 0.68
N TRP A 323 26.34 -3.75 0.84
CA TRP A 323 27.31 -3.36 -0.17
C TRP A 323 28.56 -4.20 -0.15
N THR A 324 29.10 -4.55 1.02
CA THR A 324 30.38 -5.24 1.18
C THR A 324 30.29 -6.76 1.17
N ASP A 325 29.09 -7.32 1.38
CA ASP A 325 28.84 -8.76 1.35
C ASP A 325 27.83 -9.14 0.24
N PRO A 326 28.28 -9.27 -1.02
CA PRO A 326 27.41 -9.62 -2.15
C PRO A 326 26.74 -10.99 -2.00
N ALA A 327 27.43 -11.96 -1.41
CA ALA A 327 26.89 -13.31 -1.23
C ALA A 327 25.70 -13.32 -0.27
N ARG A 328 25.84 -12.63 0.86
CA ARG A 328 24.74 -12.44 1.82
C ARG A 328 23.58 -11.65 1.20
N SER A 329 23.88 -10.59 0.46
CA SER A 329 22.87 -9.78 -0.23
C SER A 329 22.10 -10.59 -1.27
N GLU A 330 22.76 -11.42 -2.05
CA GLU A 330 22.12 -12.32 -3.01
C GLU A 330 21.23 -13.35 -2.32
N ALA A 331 21.72 -13.99 -1.25
CA ALA A 331 20.95 -14.95 -0.46
C ALA A 331 19.67 -14.31 0.13
N MET A 332 19.76 -13.08 0.67
CA MET A 332 18.62 -12.32 1.16
C MET A 332 17.64 -11.99 0.02
N GLY A 333 18.12 -11.61 -1.14
CA GLY A 333 17.30 -11.33 -2.32
C GLY A 333 16.53 -12.56 -2.81
N ILE A 334 17.17 -13.72 -2.86
CA ILE A 334 16.55 -15.01 -3.20
C ILE A 334 15.43 -15.35 -2.17
N ALA A 335 15.73 -15.18 -0.89
CA ALA A 335 14.75 -15.41 0.18
C ALA A 335 13.57 -14.43 0.10
N ALA A 336 13.82 -13.16 -0.24
CA ALA A 336 12.78 -12.15 -0.47
C ALA A 336 11.86 -12.54 -1.63
N ARG A 337 12.40 -12.99 -2.76
CA ARG A 337 11.63 -13.46 -3.91
C ARG A 337 10.77 -14.67 -3.54
N ARG A 338 11.34 -15.67 -2.87
CA ARG A 338 10.59 -16.86 -2.41
C ARG A 338 9.45 -16.48 -1.48
N ARG A 339 9.69 -15.54 -0.56
CA ARG A 339 8.65 -15.05 0.35
C ARG A 339 7.54 -14.31 -0.39
N TYR A 340 7.86 -13.49 -1.38
CA TYR A 340 6.89 -12.87 -2.28
C TYR A 340 6.02 -13.93 -2.97
N GLU A 341 6.63 -14.93 -3.59
CA GLU A 341 5.94 -16.01 -4.31
C GLU A 341 4.99 -16.82 -3.42
N THR A 342 5.35 -16.97 -2.15
CA THR A 342 4.56 -17.74 -1.18
C THR A 342 3.39 -16.94 -0.60
N LEU A 343 3.60 -15.65 -0.27
CA LEU A 343 2.67 -14.91 0.61
C LEU A 343 2.08 -13.65 -0.04
N PHE A 344 2.77 -13.05 -1.03
CA PHE A 344 2.48 -11.69 -1.45
C PHE A 344 2.14 -11.56 -2.93
N THR A 345 1.72 -12.65 -3.57
CA THR A 345 1.22 -12.60 -4.94
C THR A 345 -0.22 -12.11 -4.98
N GLY A 346 -0.60 -11.40 -6.05
CA GLY A 346 -1.99 -11.02 -6.30
C GLY A 346 -2.92 -12.24 -6.25
N LYS A 347 -2.48 -13.39 -6.79
CA LYS A 347 -3.25 -14.65 -6.75
C LYS A 347 -3.53 -15.12 -5.30
N ALA A 348 -2.52 -15.12 -4.43
CA ALA A 348 -2.71 -15.53 -3.02
C ALA A 348 -3.69 -14.59 -2.31
N MET A 349 -3.53 -13.28 -2.48
CA MET A 349 -4.44 -12.27 -1.94
C MET A 349 -5.86 -12.43 -2.51
N GLY A 350 -6.01 -12.54 -3.83
CA GLY A 350 -7.31 -12.70 -4.49
C GLY A 350 -8.05 -13.95 -4.03
N THR A 351 -7.36 -15.09 -3.90
CA THR A 351 -7.94 -16.33 -3.39
C THR A 351 -8.46 -16.15 -1.96
N ALA A 352 -7.69 -15.51 -1.08
CA ALA A 352 -8.09 -15.26 0.30
C ALA A 352 -9.30 -14.32 0.41
N TYR A 353 -9.34 -13.25 -0.40
CA TYR A 353 -10.51 -12.37 -0.44
C TYR A 353 -11.75 -13.05 -1.02
N ALA A 354 -11.63 -13.80 -2.13
CA ALA A 354 -12.76 -14.52 -2.71
C ALA A 354 -13.38 -15.50 -1.70
N ALA A 355 -12.57 -16.29 -1.01
CA ALA A 355 -13.04 -17.20 0.03
C ALA A 355 -13.74 -16.47 1.19
N LEU A 356 -13.21 -15.30 1.61
CA LEU A 356 -13.84 -14.49 2.66
C LEU A 356 -15.18 -13.89 2.18
N TYR A 357 -15.26 -13.42 0.95
CA TYR A 357 -16.50 -12.93 0.36
C TYR A 357 -17.58 -14.02 0.33
N GLU A 358 -17.24 -15.24 -0.14
CA GLU A 358 -18.17 -16.37 -0.19
C GLU A 358 -18.69 -16.72 1.21
N LYS A 359 -17.80 -16.78 2.20
CA LYS A 359 -18.17 -17.04 3.60
C LYS A 359 -19.16 -16.00 4.13
N LEU A 360 -18.91 -14.71 3.88
CA LEU A 360 -19.75 -13.62 4.38
C LEU A 360 -21.12 -13.60 3.67
N VAL A 361 -21.15 -13.81 2.38
CA VAL A 361 -22.41 -13.88 1.61
C VAL A 361 -23.26 -15.07 2.04
N ALA A 362 -22.66 -16.24 2.26
CA ALA A 362 -23.36 -17.43 2.78
C ALA A 362 -23.95 -17.18 4.17
N ALA A 363 -23.18 -16.57 5.09
CA ALA A 363 -23.67 -16.24 6.43
C ALA A 363 -24.80 -15.18 6.41
N GLY A 364 -24.74 -14.22 5.49
CA GLY A 364 -25.77 -13.20 5.32
C GLY A 364 -27.12 -13.76 4.78
N ARG A 365 -27.06 -14.81 3.97
CA ARG A 365 -28.28 -15.50 3.49
C ARG A 365 -28.98 -16.30 4.60
N GLY A 366 -28.25 -16.81 5.55
CA GLY A 366 -28.82 -17.54 6.70
C GLY A 366 -29.46 -16.67 7.77
N ARG A 367 -29.27 -15.34 7.71
CA ARG A 367 -29.86 -14.35 8.64
C ARG A 367 -31.18 -13.73 8.13
N ARG A 368 -31.56 -14.00 6.89
CA ARG A 368 -32.82 -13.56 6.26
C ARG A 368 -33.84 -14.68 6.30
#